data_aaee5cf63cb34b71136f4b8306a1adda
#
_entry.id   aaee5cf63cb34b71136f4b8306a1adda
#
_cell.length_a   1.000
_cell.length_b   1.000
_cell.length_c   1.000
_cell.angle_alpha   90.00
_cell.angle_beta   90.00
_cell.angle_gamma   90.00
#
_symmetry.space_group_name_H-M   'P 1'
#
loop_
_entity.id
_entity.type
_entity.pdbx_description
1 polymer ?
#
loop_
_entity_poly.entity_id
_entity_poly.type
_entity_poly.pdbx_seq_one_letter_code
_entity_poly.pdbx_strand_id
1 'polypeptide(L)'
;PLSGALGQYARLLKDPVYLGHAMTGGIAIAGMFSYIAGSPFIFIKLYGVPAEHFGWYFGVNAAGFILVAQINARLLAKRGPAFLLTRTVWIYLGAGLALLAVSALHTAQLWPLLIPLFVCIASLGCILPNASACAMNGQGARAGSASAMLGCLQFSVAAGAAALVGVLHDGSA
;
A
#
# COMPACT_ATOMS: atom_id res chain seq x y z
N PRO A 1 -2.82 -34.19 -1.30
CA PRO A 1 -2.57 -34.32 -2.73
C PRO A 1 -2.53 -32.96 -3.38
N LEU A 2 -1.56 -32.72 -4.27
CA LEU A 2 -1.35 -31.44 -4.99
C LEU A 2 -2.61 -30.99 -5.75
N SER A 3 -3.41 -31.92 -6.25
CA SER A 3 -4.68 -31.62 -6.92
C SER A 3 -5.70 -30.91 -6.03
N GLY A 4 -5.73 -31.23 -4.74
CA GLY A 4 -6.59 -30.55 -3.76
C GLY A 4 -6.13 -29.11 -3.49
N ALA A 5 -4.83 -28.86 -3.43
CA ALA A 5 -4.28 -27.52 -3.23
C ALA A 5 -4.54 -26.61 -4.46
N LEU A 6 -4.30 -27.11 -5.67
CA LEU A 6 -4.59 -26.38 -6.91
C LEU A 6 -6.09 -26.04 -7.02
N GLY A 7 -6.97 -26.98 -6.65
CA GLY A 7 -8.41 -26.72 -6.60
C GLY A 7 -8.81 -25.63 -5.60
N GLN A 8 -8.11 -25.51 -4.46
CA GLN A 8 -8.35 -24.44 -3.49
C GLN A 8 -7.92 -23.07 -4.04
N TYR A 9 -6.76 -22.99 -4.67
CA TYR A 9 -6.29 -21.75 -5.30
C TYR A 9 -7.21 -21.29 -6.43
N ALA A 10 -7.67 -22.20 -7.28
CA ALA A 10 -8.62 -21.86 -8.33
C ALA A 10 -9.96 -21.33 -7.79
N ARG A 11 -10.45 -21.85 -6.64
CA ARG A 11 -11.65 -21.33 -5.99
C ARG A 11 -11.44 -19.94 -5.40
N LEU A 12 -10.27 -19.65 -4.80
CA LEU A 12 -9.92 -18.34 -4.27
C LEU A 12 -9.85 -17.29 -5.36
N LEU A 13 -9.26 -17.61 -6.52
CA LEU A 13 -9.20 -16.73 -7.68
C LEU A 13 -10.57 -16.47 -8.34
N LYS A 14 -11.56 -17.32 -8.08
CA LYS A 14 -12.96 -17.13 -8.53
C LYS A 14 -13.84 -16.45 -7.49
N ASP A 15 -13.34 -16.21 -6.29
CA ASP A 15 -14.08 -15.52 -5.23
C ASP A 15 -13.85 -14.00 -5.38
N PRO A 16 -14.86 -13.24 -5.87
CA PRO A 16 -14.67 -11.82 -6.14
C PRO A 16 -14.47 -10.98 -4.87
N VAL A 17 -15.01 -11.44 -3.74
CA VAL A 17 -14.84 -10.74 -2.45
C VAL A 17 -13.41 -10.90 -1.95
N TYR A 18 -12.91 -12.14 -1.97
CA TYR A 18 -11.52 -12.42 -1.63
C TYR A 18 -10.55 -11.67 -2.52
N LEU A 19 -10.75 -11.77 -3.85
CA LEU A 19 -9.87 -11.15 -4.83
C LEU A 19 -9.90 -9.63 -4.73
N GLY A 20 -11.07 -9.03 -4.54
CA GLY A 20 -11.22 -7.58 -4.38
C GLY A 20 -10.42 -7.04 -3.19
N HIS A 21 -10.52 -7.70 -2.02
CA HIS A 21 -9.75 -7.29 -0.84
C HIS A 21 -8.25 -7.60 -0.98
N ALA A 22 -7.89 -8.72 -1.60
CA ALA A 22 -6.49 -9.06 -1.89
C ALA A 22 -5.84 -8.00 -2.80
N MET A 23 -6.54 -7.59 -3.86
CA MET A 23 -6.09 -6.55 -4.78
C MET A 23 -6.03 -5.16 -4.13
N THR A 24 -6.98 -4.83 -3.25
CA THR A 24 -6.92 -3.59 -2.46
C THR A 24 -5.62 -3.51 -1.65
N GLY A 25 -5.28 -4.59 -0.94
CA GLY A 25 -4.00 -4.68 -0.24
C GLY A 25 -2.80 -4.66 -1.18
N GLY A 26 -2.88 -5.36 -2.30
CA GLY A 26 -1.81 -5.42 -3.32
C GLY A 26 -1.49 -4.07 -3.93
N ILE A 27 -2.51 -3.29 -4.32
CA ILE A 27 -2.35 -1.94 -4.87
C ILE A 27 -1.75 -1.00 -3.79
N ALA A 28 -2.19 -1.13 -2.55
CA ALA A 28 -1.65 -0.34 -1.46
C ALA A 28 -0.16 -0.65 -1.19
N ILE A 29 0.23 -1.94 -1.19
CA ILE A 29 1.64 -2.35 -1.09
C ILE A 29 2.43 -1.87 -2.31
N ALA A 30 1.86 -1.93 -3.51
CA ALA A 30 2.48 -1.42 -4.73
C ALA A 30 2.88 0.07 -4.60
N GLY A 31 1.98 0.90 -4.07
CA GLY A 31 2.27 2.30 -3.78
C GLY A 31 3.43 2.47 -2.78
N MET A 32 3.48 1.64 -1.74
CA MET A 32 4.59 1.63 -0.78
C MET A 32 5.92 1.25 -1.44
N PHE A 33 5.95 0.21 -2.26
CA PHE A 33 7.18 -0.21 -2.95
C PHE A 33 7.63 0.81 -4.00
N SER A 34 6.68 1.44 -4.71
CA SER A 34 7.00 2.55 -5.61
C SER A 34 7.63 3.73 -4.87
N TYR A 35 7.09 4.08 -3.69
CA TYR A 35 7.70 5.08 -2.81
C TYR A 35 9.11 4.67 -2.37
N ILE A 36 9.30 3.44 -1.88
CA ILE A 36 10.62 2.96 -1.43
C ILE A 36 11.63 3.01 -2.58
N ALA A 37 11.25 2.57 -3.78
CA ALA A 37 12.13 2.54 -4.94
C ALA A 37 12.44 3.94 -5.49
N GLY A 38 11.44 4.82 -5.58
CA GLY A 38 11.57 6.14 -6.19
C GLY A 38 12.03 7.24 -5.23
N SER A 39 11.79 7.11 -3.92
CA SER A 39 12.04 8.19 -2.97
C SER A 39 13.49 8.70 -2.91
N PRO A 40 14.56 7.88 -2.98
CA PRO A 40 15.91 8.41 -2.98
C PRO A 40 16.20 9.32 -4.17
N PHE A 41 15.69 8.96 -5.36
CA PHE A 41 15.83 9.80 -6.54
C PHE A 41 15.08 11.13 -6.38
N ILE A 42 13.82 11.07 -6.01
CA ILE A 42 12.97 12.26 -5.84
C ILE A 42 13.57 13.20 -4.80
N PHE A 43 13.84 12.71 -3.59
CA PHE A 43 14.32 13.58 -2.50
C PHE A 43 15.72 14.10 -2.74
N ILE A 44 16.66 13.23 -3.10
CA ILE A 44 18.09 13.59 -3.18
C ILE A 44 18.42 14.24 -4.53
N LYS A 45 18.01 13.61 -5.65
CA LYS A 45 18.39 14.06 -6.97
C LYS A 45 17.55 15.22 -7.48
N LEU A 46 16.22 15.13 -7.33
CA LEU A 46 15.29 16.10 -7.87
C LEU A 46 15.13 17.33 -6.95
N TYR A 47 14.95 17.10 -5.64
CA TYR A 47 14.75 18.19 -4.67
C TYR A 47 16.00 18.58 -3.89
N GLY A 48 17.17 17.97 -4.15
CA GLY A 48 18.45 18.36 -3.56
C GLY A 48 18.54 18.13 -2.04
N VAL A 49 17.72 17.24 -1.48
CA VAL A 49 17.82 16.90 -0.04
C VAL A 49 19.16 16.22 0.23
N PRO A 50 19.96 16.70 1.20
CA PRO A 50 21.20 16.03 1.59
C PRO A 50 20.93 14.56 1.96
N ALA A 51 21.77 13.65 1.48
CA ALA A 51 21.58 12.21 1.71
C ALA A 51 21.50 11.84 3.19
N GLU A 52 22.22 12.59 4.05
CA GLU A 52 22.19 12.45 5.51
C GLU A 52 20.83 12.81 6.13
N HIS A 53 20.05 13.68 5.49
CA HIS A 53 18.72 14.07 5.95
C HIS A 53 17.59 13.18 5.40
N PHE A 54 17.84 12.40 4.35
CA PHE A 54 16.83 11.52 3.74
C PHE A 54 16.20 10.56 4.75
N GLY A 55 17.01 10.04 5.68
CA GLY A 55 16.54 9.14 6.74
C GLY A 55 15.44 9.75 7.63
N TRP A 56 15.43 11.06 7.84
CA TRP A 56 14.40 11.75 8.62
C TRP A 56 13.05 11.75 7.91
N TYR A 57 13.03 12.05 6.61
CA TYR A 57 11.79 12.02 5.81
C TYR A 57 11.20 10.62 5.75
N PHE A 58 12.07 9.62 5.54
CA PHE A 58 11.66 8.22 5.56
C PHE A 58 11.13 7.78 6.93
N GLY A 59 11.82 8.18 8.00
CA GLY A 59 11.44 7.90 9.38
C GLY A 59 10.11 8.51 9.79
N VAL A 60 9.81 9.73 9.38
CA VAL A 60 8.51 10.39 9.63
C VAL A 60 7.38 9.62 8.95
N ASN A 61 7.55 9.18 7.71
CA ASN A 61 6.56 8.37 7.01
C ASN A 61 6.34 7.01 7.70
N ALA A 62 7.43 6.35 8.13
CA ALA A 62 7.35 5.09 8.89
C ALA A 62 6.65 5.28 10.25
N ALA A 63 6.93 6.37 10.94
CA ALA A 63 6.24 6.71 12.20
C ALA A 63 4.74 6.93 11.98
N GLY A 64 4.36 7.63 10.91
CA GLY A 64 2.96 7.79 10.50
C GLY A 64 2.25 6.46 10.25
N PHE A 65 2.89 5.56 9.51
CA PHE A 65 2.40 4.20 9.27
C PHE A 65 2.15 3.45 10.59
N ILE A 66 3.15 3.44 11.49
CA ILE A 66 3.05 2.76 12.79
C ILE A 66 1.93 3.39 13.65
N LEU A 67 1.86 4.71 13.70
CA LEU A 67 0.84 5.43 14.47
C LEU A 67 -0.56 5.07 14.00
N VAL A 68 -0.81 5.11 12.69
CA VAL A 68 -2.12 4.75 12.13
C VAL A 68 -2.43 3.28 12.34
N ALA A 69 -1.46 2.38 12.30
CA ALA A 69 -1.65 0.97 12.64
C ALA A 69 -2.09 0.79 14.10
N GLN A 70 -1.51 1.53 15.05
CA GLN A 70 -1.92 1.50 16.46
C GLN A 70 -3.32 2.08 16.67
N ILE A 71 -3.65 3.18 15.98
CA ILE A 71 -4.99 3.76 16.00
C ILE A 71 -6.01 2.77 15.44
N ASN A 72 -5.68 2.15 14.29
CA ASN A 72 -6.52 1.12 13.67
C ASN A 72 -6.81 -0.03 14.63
N ALA A 73 -5.80 -0.55 15.32
CA ALA A 73 -5.99 -1.64 16.29
C ALA A 73 -6.99 -1.29 17.39
N ARG A 74 -6.97 -0.04 17.87
CA ARG A 74 -7.93 0.45 18.87
C ARG A 74 -9.34 0.64 18.32
N LEU A 75 -9.45 1.12 17.08
CA LEU A 75 -10.74 1.37 16.42
C LEU A 75 -11.41 0.08 15.93
N LEU A 76 -10.62 -0.93 15.62
CA LEU A 76 -11.09 -2.20 15.07
C LEU A 76 -12.12 -2.88 15.97
N ALA A 77 -11.93 -2.82 17.29
CA ALA A 77 -12.87 -3.36 18.27
C ALA A 77 -14.26 -2.69 18.23
N LYS A 78 -14.32 -1.43 17.77
CA LYS A 78 -15.56 -0.63 17.74
C LYS A 78 -16.24 -0.59 16.37
N ARG A 79 -15.47 -0.62 15.28
CA ARG A 79 -15.97 -0.30 13.93
C ARG A 79 -15.89 -1.44 12.94
N GLY A 80 -15.10 -2.48 13.23
CA GLY A 80 -14.87 -3.60 12.32
C GLY A 80 -13.97 -3.26 11.11
N PRO A 81 -13.37 -4.30 10.48
CA PRO A 81 -12.34 -4.11 9.45
C PRO A 81 -12.89 -3.50 8.16
N ALA A 82 -14.07 -3.92 7.71
CA ALA A 82 -14.65 -3.45 6.45
C ALA A 82 -14.96 -1.95 6.47
N PHE A 83 -15.49 -1.43 7.59
CA PHE A 83 -15.77 -0.01 7.75
C PHE A 83 -14.50 0.83 7.71
N LEU A 84 -13.48 0.42 8.48
CA LEU A 84 -12.20 1.12 8.53
C LEU A 84 -11.50 1.09 7.17
N LEU A 85 -11.49 -0.06 6.50
CA LEU A 85 -10.93 -0.21 5.16
C LEU A 85 -11.57 0.77 4.17
N THR A 86 -12.89 0.76 4.07
CA THR A 86 -13.62 1.61 3.12
C THR A 86 -13.31 3.09 3.33
N ARG A 87 -13.32 3.57 4.60
CA ARG A 87 -13.02 4.98 4.89
C ARG A 87 -11.58 5.33 4.55
N THR A 88 -10.65 4.48 4.90
CA THR A 88 -9.22 4.76 4.68
C THR A 88 -8.84 4.67 3.20
N VAL A 89 -9.48 3.79 2.41
CA VAL A 89 -9.26 3.73 0.96
C VAL A 89 -9.65 5.05 0.28
N TRP A 90 -10.74 5.70 0.69
CA TRP A 90 -11.10 7.02 0.16
C TRP A 90 -10.07 8.11 0.53
N ILE A 91 -9.56 8.08 1.77
CA ILE A 91 -8.49 8.98 2.20
C ILE A 91 -7.22 8.73 1.37
N TYR A 92 -6.85 7.47 1.19
CA TYR A 92 -5.69 7.07 0.38
C TYR A 92 -5.83 7.52 -1.07
N LEU A 93 -7.01 7.32 -1.67
CA LEU A 93 -7.30 7.78 -3.05
C LEU A 93 -7.18 9.30 -3.16
N GLY A 94 -7.80 10.04 -2.24
CA GLY A 94 -7.70 11.51 -2.22
C GLY A 94 -6.26 12.01 -2.08
N ALA A 95 -5.49 11.39 -1.19
CA ALA A 95 -4.07 11.71 -1.02
C ALA A 95 -3.24 11.35 -2.26
N GLY A 96 -3.52 10.21 -2.89
CA GLY A 96 -2.87 9.81 -4.15
C GLY A 96 -3.17 10.77 -5.30
N LEU A 97 -4.42 11.22 -5.43
CA LEU A 97 -4.81 12.23 -6.42
C LEU A 97 -4.13 13.58 -6.15
N ALA A 98 -4.04 13.99 -4.87
CA ALA A 98 -3.33 15.19 -4.49
C ALA A 98 -1.82 15.09 -4.81
N LEU A 99 -1.21 13.93 -4.54
CA LEU A 99 0.18 13.65 -4.88
C LEU A 99 0.42 13.77 -6.39
N LEU A 100 -0.45 13.16 -7.18
CA LEU A 100 -0.41 13.24 -8.65
C LEU A 100 -0.55 14.68 -9.14
N ALA A 101 -1.50 15.45 -8.58
CA ALA A 101 -1.70 16.85 -8.95
C ALA A 101 -0.47 17.70 -8.62
N VAL A 102 0.13 17.53 -7.45
CA VAL A 102 1.35 18.26 -7.04
C VAL A 102 2.52 17.89 -7.95
N SER A 103 2.70 16.62 -8.28
CA SER A 103 3.74 16.17 -9.22
C SER A 103 3.56 16.78 -10.61
N ALA A 104 2.33 16.83 -11.11
CA ALA A 104 2.01 17.41 -12.42
C ALA A 104 2.25 18.94 -12.48
N LEU A 105 2.18 19.64 -11.36
CA LEU A 105 2.46 21.07 -11.27
C LEU A 105 3.97 21.41 -11.26
N HIS A 106 4.84 20.40 -11.24
CA HIS A 106 6.30 20.54 -11.25
C HIS A 106 6.81 21.57 -10.24
N THR A 107 6.26 21.57 -9.03
CA THR A 107 6.60 22.55 -8.00
C THR A 107 8.07 22.41 -7.60
N ALA A 108 8.80 23.53 -7.57
CA ALA A 108 10.20 23.55 -7.12
C ALA A 108 10.35 23.29 -5.60
N GLN A 109 9.25 23.26 -4.87
CA GLN A 109 9.22 23.09 -3.42
C GLN A 109 8.83 21.66 -3.04
N LEU A 110 9.56 21.07 -2.09
CA LEU A 110 9.30 19.73 -1.58
C LEU A 110 8.04 19.65 -0.69
N TRP A 111 7.72 20.69 0.06
CA TRP A 111 6.65 20.68 1.06
C TRP A 111 5.26 20.27 0.56
N PRO A 112 4.78 20.72 -0.60
CA PRO A 112 3.46 20.30 -1.10
C PRO A 112 3.38 18.79 -1.37
N LEU A 113 4.51 18.14 -1.66
CA LEU A 113 4.59 16.72 -1.93
C LEU A 113 4.62 15.89 -0.65
N LEU A 114 5.23 16.42 0.44
CA LEU A 114 5.39 15.67 1.68
C LEU A 114 4.05 15.34 2.36
N ILE A 115 3.09 16.28 2.37
CA ILE A 115 1.81 16.09 3.08
C ILE A 115 0.99 14.95 2.47
N PRO A 116 0.67 14.95 1.16
CA PRO A 116 -0.09 13.87 0.57
C PRO A 116 0.68 12.54 0.58
N LEU A 117 2.00 12.57 0.43
CA LEU A 117 2.83 11.38 0.56
C LEU A 117 2.73 10.77 1.97
N PHE A 118 2.86 11.58 3.02
CA PHE A 118 2.69 11.14 4.40
C PHE A 118 1.32 10.51 4.63
N VAL A 119 0.24 11.14 4.13
CA VAL A 119 -1.12 10.60 4.27
C VAL A 119 -1.26 9.27 3.54
N CYS A 120 -0.68 9.12 2.33
CA CYS A 120 -0.65 7.86 1.61
C CYS A 120 0.03 6.77 2.44
N ILE A 121 1.28 6.99 2.89
CA ILE A 121 2.05 5.97 3.61
C ILE A 121 1.41 5.66 4.97
N ALA A 122 0.97 6.66 5.71
CA ALA A 122 0.29 6.46 6.99
C ALA A 122 -1.00 5.64 6.85
N SER A 123 -1.79 5.88 5.79
CA SER A 123 -3.02 5.13 5.51
C SER A 123 -2.81 3.63 5.36
N LEU A 124 -1.63 3.19 4.92
CA LEU A 124 -1.30 1.77 4.78
C LEU A 124 -1.36 1.02 6.11
N GLY A 125 -1.07 1.70 7.22
CA GLY A 125 -1.19 1.14 8.57
C GLY A 125 -2.63 0.70 8.92
N CYS A 126 -3.63 1.25 8.24
CA CYS A 126 -5.02 0.82 8.35
C CYS A 126 -5.43 -0.11 7.20
N ILE A 127 -5.03 0.19 5.96
CA ILE A 127 -5.47 -0.56 4.78
C ILE A 127 -4.98 -2.01 4.83
N LEU A 128 -3.70 -2.25 5.08
CA LEU A 128 -3.10 -3.57 4.95
C LEU A 128 -3.71 -4.61 5.91
N PRO A 129 -3.81 -4.36 7.23
CA PRO A 129 -4.39 -5.34 8.13
C PRO A 129 -5.89 -5.55 7.88
N ASN A 130 -6.63 -4.49 7.54
CA ASN A 130 -8.06 -4.61 7.31
C ASN A 130 -8.39 -5.28 5.97
N ALA A 131 -7.65 -5.01 4.90
CA ALA A 131 -7.79 -5.70 3.62
C ALA A 131 -7.51 -7.20 3.78
N SER A 132 -6.43 -7.55 4.52
CA SER A 132 -6.10 -8.94 4.81
C SER A 132 -7.19 -9.61 5.66
N ALA A 133 -7.69 -8.95 6.70
CA ALA A 133 -8.77 -9.47 7.54
C ALA A 133 -10.06 -9.70 6.74
N CYS A 134 -10.43 -8.76 5.86
CA CYS A 134 -11.61 -8.88 5.00
C CYS A 134 -11.43 -9.99 3.96
N ALA A 135 -10.26 -10.13 3.34
CA ALA A 135 -9.97 -11.21 2.41
C ALA A 135 -10.04 -12.59 3.08
N MET A 136 -9.54 -12.69 4.31
CA MET A 136 -9.53 -13.96 5.07
C MET A 136 -10.87 -14.32 5.69
N ASN A 137 -11.84 -13.38 5.69
CA ASN A 137 -13.17 -13.63 6.25
C ASN A 137 -13.86 -14.77 5.50
N GLY A 138 -14.37 -15.76 6.24
CA GLY A 138 -15.00 -16.95 5.67
C GLY A 138 -14.04 -18.01 5.09
N GLN A 139 -12.72 -17.81 5.15
CA GLN A 139 -11.74 -18.74 4.59
C GLN A 139 -11.20 -19.75 5.61
N GLY A 140 -11.81 -19.90 6.79
CA GLY A 140 -11.31 -20.73 7.90
C GLY A 140 -10.92 -22.15 7.50
N ALA A 141 -11.74 -22.86 6.70
CA ALA A 141 -11.45 -24.22 6.25
C ALA A 141 -10.23 -24.34 5.32
N ARG A 142 -9.74 -23.24 4.75
CA ARG A 142 -8.61 -23.16 3.81
C ARG A 142 -7.67 -21.98 4.12
N ALA A 143 -7.60 -21.60 5.39
CA ALA A 143 -6.85 -20.42 5.83
C ALA A 143 -5.39 -20.42 5.38
N GLY A 144 -4.70 -21.56 5.41
CA GLY A 144 -3.32 -21.68 4.94
C GLY A 144 -3.17 -21.36 3.45
N SER A 145 -4.01 -21.95 2.58
CA SER A 145 -3.99 -21.67 1.14
C SER A 145 -4.42 -20.22 0.84
N ALA A 146 -5.38 -19.71 1.57
CA ALA A 146 -5.85 -18.33 1.41
C ALA A 146 -4.76 -17.32 1.80
N SER A 147 -4.08 -17.48 2.93
CA SER A 147 -3.00 -16.58 3.34
C SER A 147 -1.79 -16.65 2.40
N ALA A 148 -1.44 -17.83 1.91
CA ALA A 148 -0.35 -17.98 0.93
C ALA A 148 -0.69 -17.27 -0.39
N MET A 149 -1.90 -17.46 -0.91
CA MET A 149 -2.36 -16.79 -2.14
C MET A 149 -2.47 -15.28 -1.94
N LEU A 150 -2.93 -14.82 -0.79
CA LEU A 150 -3.02 -13.39 -0.46
C LEU A 150 -1.63 -12.74 -0.55
N GLY A 151 -0.63 -13.31 0.11
CA GLY A 151 0.75 -12.82 0.04
C GLY A 151 1.30 -12.86 -1.39
N CYS A 152 1.08 -13.96 -2.12
CA CYS A 152 1.51 -14.09 -3.51
C CYS A 152 0.92 -12.98 -4.39
N LEU A 153 -0.39 -12.75 -4.34
CA LEU A 153 -1.06 -11.70 -5.12
C LEU A 153 -0.55 -10.31 -4.75
N GLN A 154 -0.48 -9.99 -3.46
CA GLN A 154 -0.05 -8.68 -2.99
C GLN A 154 1.38 -8.36 -3.41
N PHE A 155 2.31 -9.28 -3.19
CA PHE A 155 3.71 -9.06 -3.55
C PHE A 155 3.97 -9.13 -5.06
N SER A 156 3.18 -9.90 -5.83
CA SER A 156 3.27 -9.88 -7.30
C SER A 156 2.86 -8.52 -7.87
N VAL A 157 1.78 -7.93 -7.37
CA VAL A 157 1.34 -6.59 -7.77
C VAL A 157 2.40 -5.54 -7.37
N ALA A 158 2.95 -5.65 -6.16
CA ALA A 158 4.00 -4.75 -5.69
C ALA A 158 5.29 -4.85 -6.52
N ALA A 159 5.73 -6.06 -6.84
CA ALA A 159 6.90 -6.29 -7.69
C ALA A 159 6.71 -5.75 -9.10
N GLY A 160 5.51 -5.95 -9.67
CA GLY A 160 5.14 -5.38 -10.97
C GLY A 160 5.19 -3.85 -10.97
N ALA A 161 4.65 -3.22 -9.93
CA ALA A 161 4.69 -1.76 -9.79
C ALA A 161 6.11 -1.23 -9.62
N ALA A 162 6.93 -1.86 -8.79
CA ALA A 162 8.32 -1.47 -8.60
C ALA A 162 9.15 -1.62 -9.91
N ALA A 163 8.90 -2.69 -10.67
CA ALA A 163 9.52 -2.88 -11.98
C ALA A 163 9.09 -1.80 -12.98
N LEU A 164 7.81 -1.43 -13.01
CA LEU A 164 7.31 -0.33 -13.85
C LEU A 164 7.98 1.01 -13.51
N VAL A 165 8.11 1.33 -12.23
CA VAL A 165 8.85 2.54 -11.80
C VAL A 165 10.27 2.53 -12.34
N GLY A 166 10.97 1.39 -12.28
CA GLY A 166 12.32 1.28 -12.81
C GLY A 166 12.43 1.42 -14.34
N VAL A 167 11.44 0.91 -15.08
CA VAL A 167 11.44 0.96 -16.56
C VAL A 167 10.96 2.31 -17.10
N LEU A 168 9.96 2.92 -16.44
CA LEU A 168 9.36 4.19 -16.85
C LEU A 168 10.11 5.42 -16.32
N HIS A 169 11.18 5.19 -15.57
CA HIS A 169 11.97 6.27 -14.99
C HIS A 169 12.68 7.07 -16.07
N ASP A 170 12.16 8.25 -16.37
CA ASP A 170 12.67 9.19 -17.37
C ASP A 170 13.44 10.40 -16.77
N GLY A 171 13.65 10.39 -15.46
CA GLY A 171 14.31 11.47 -14.73
C GLY A 171 13.34 12.54 -14.19
N SER A 172 12.02 12.38 -14.40
CA SER A 172 10.97 13.21 -13.80
C SER A 172 10.42 12.63 -12.48
N ALA A 173 9.65 13.44 -11.75
CA ALA A 173 8.97 13.01 -10.51
C ALA A 173 7.67 12.25 -10.79
#